data_b81978509cf7c628b94e980773110813
#
_entry.id   b81978509cf7c628b94e980773110813
#
_cell.length_a   1.000
_cell.length_b   1.000
_cell.length_c   1.000
_cell.angle_alpha   90.00
_cell.angle_beta   90.00
_cell.angle_gamma   90.00
#
_symmetry.space_group_name_H-M   'P 1'
#
loop_
_entity.id
_entity.type
_entity.pdbx_description
1 polymer ?
#
loop_
_entity_poly.entity_id
_entity_poly.type
_entity_poly.pdbx_seq_one_letter_code
_entity_poly.pdbx_strand_id
1 'polypeptide(L)'
;DPIVERLIVPDMALKVAERFAVEEGKRVLVLLTDMTAYADALKEIGIAMERVPSNRGYMGDLYTQLAQRYERACDYKGAGSVTILTVTTMPGGDITHPVPDNTGYITEGQLYLHNGVIDPFGSLSRLKQQVIGKVTREDHSQIMNTMIRFYAGAKEAEKKQAMAFDLSPFDEKLRKFGKLFVKRFMDIQISMPLNDALDLSWQTLGECFDADELLMKQSLVDKYFRKTPAED
;
A
#
# COMPACT_ATOMS: atom_id res chain seq x y z
N ASP A 1 -16.94 -16.40 -13.10
CA ASP A 1 -17.12 -15.98 -14.51
C ASP A 1 -16.44 -16.96 -15.45
N PRO A 2 -16.93 -17.15 -16.69
CA PRO A 2 -16.31 -17.96 -17.72
C PRO A 2 -14.86 -17.54 -18.01
N ILE A 3 -14.01 -18.47 -18.44
CA ILE A 3 -12.60 -18.24 -18.74
C ILE A 3 -12.41 -17.08 -19.72
N VAL A 4 -13.21 -17.04 -20.78
CA VAL A 4 -13.11 -16.03 -21.85
C VAL A 4 -13.42 -14.64 -21.31
N GLU A 5 -14.43 -14.49 -20.46
CA GLU A 5 -14.76 -13.21 -19.84
C GLU A 5 -13.63 -12.71 -18.94
N ARG A 6 -13.06 -13.58 -18.10
CA ARG A 6 -11.93 -13.22 -17.23
C ARG A 6 -10.74 -12.70 -18.03
N LEU A 7 -10.53 -13.16 -19.26
CA LEU A 7 -9.44 -12.71 -20.13
C LEU A 7 -9.74 -11.42 -20.87
N ILE A 8 -10.98 -11.24 -21.36
CA ILE A 8 -11.34 -10.14 -22.24
C ILE A 8 -11.73 -8.87 -21.48
N VAL A 9 -12.43 -9.01 -20.34
CA VAL A 9 -12.96 -7.86 -19.59
C VAL A 9 -11.88 -6.86 -19.18
N PRO A 10 -10.69 -7.25 -18.66
CA PRO A 10 -9.63 -6.29 -18.35
C PRO A 10 -9.19 -5.48 -19.57
N ASP A 11 -9.02 -6.11 -20.73
CA ASP A 11 -8.63 -5.42 -21.97
C ASP A 11 -9.69 -4.44 -22.46
N MET A 12 -10.96 -4.83 -22.37
CA MET A 12 -12.09 -3.95 -22.73
C MET A 12 -12.15 -2.73 -21.80
N ALA A 13 -12.04 -2.94 -20.49
CA ALA A 13 -12.04 -1.85 -19.52
C ALA A 13 -10.91 -0.86 -19.76
N LEU A 14 -9.69 -1.35 -20.01
CA LEU A 14 -8.53 -0.53 -20.32
C LEU A 14 -8.70 0.24 -21.63
N LYS A 15 -9.30 -0.37 -22.66
CA LYS A 15 -9.58 0.31 -23.94
C LYS A 15 -10.56 1.47 -23.75
N VAL A 16 -11.61 1.26 -22.94
CA VAL A 16 -12.57 2.34 -22.62
C VAL A 16 -11.89 3.46 -21.84
N ALA A 17 -11.04 3.11 -20.87
CA ALA A 17 -10.28 4.09 -20.08
C ALA A 17 -9.34 4.93 -20.96
N GLU A 18 -8.59 4.30 -21.87
CA GLU A 18 -7.71 4.98 -22.81
C GLU A 18 -8.50 5.97 -23.70
N ARG A 19 -9.67 5.56 -24.17
CA ARG A 19 -10.51 6.42 -24.99
C ARG A 19 -10.91 7.69 -24.23
N PHE A 20 -11.41 7.55 -23.00
CA PHE A 20 -11.75 8.71 -22.16
C PHE A 20 -10.53 9.60 -21.88
N ALA A 21 -9.37 9.00 -21.63
CA ALA A 21 -8.16 9.77 -21.36
C ALA A 21 -7.67 10.52 -22.62
N VAL A 22 -7.62 9.86 -23.77
CA VAL A 22 -7.04 10.42 -25.00
C VAL A 22 -8.01 11.34 -25.72
N GLU A 23 -9.27 10.90 -25.95
CA GLU A 23 -10.23 11.66 -26.74
C GLU A 23 -10.94 12.75 -25.92
N GLU A 24 -11.18 12.52 -24.63
CA GLU A 24 -11.92 13.44 -23.78
C GLU A 24 -11.05 14.18 -22.74
N GLY A 25 -9.73 13.91 -22.71
CA GLY A 25 -8.79 14.56 -21.82
C GLY A 25 -9.02 14.25 -20.32
N LYS A 26 -9.73 13.17 -20.01
CA LYS A 26 -10.10 12.83 -18.63
C LYS A 26 -8.98 12.13 -17.85
N ARG A 27 -8.95 12.33 -16.54
CA ARG A 27 -8.20 11.49 -15.61
C ARG A 27 -9.07 10.30 -15.24
N VAL A 28 -8.65 9.10 -15.61
CA VAL A 28 -9.44 7.87 -15.47
C VAL A 28 -8.79 6.96 -14.44
N LEU A 29 -9.57 6.49 -13.47
CA LEU A 29 -9.17 5.44 -12.53
C LEU A 29 -9.80 4.12 -12.99
N VAL A 30 -8.97 3.10 -13.22
CA VAL A 30 -9.40 1.74 -13.53
C VAL A 30 -9.18 0.85 -12.32
N LEU A 31 -10.23 0.16 -11.89
CA LEU A 31 -10.18 -0.81 -10.81
C LEU A 31 -10.22 -2.23 -11.41
N LEU A 32 -9.09 -2.92 -11.43
CA LEU A 32 -8.99 -4.33 -11.83
C LEU A 32 -9.13 -5.19 -10.58
N THR A 33 -10.35 -5.59 -10.29
CA THR A 33 -10.74 -6.14 -8.98
C THR A 33 -10.27 -7.56 -8.71
N ASP A 34 -9.85 -8.33 -9.74
CA ASP A 34 -9.31 -9.68 -9.56
C ASP A 34 -8.39 -10.10 -10.72
N MET A 35 -7.12 -9.73 -10.61
CA MET A 35 -6.12 -10.15 -11.60
C MET A 35 -5.55 -11.54 -11.34
N THR A 36 -5.84 -12.14 -10.18
CA THR A 36 -5.57 -13.56 -9.94
C THR A 36 -6.49 -14.43 -10.79
N ALA A 37 -7.78 -14.09 -10.83
CA ALA A 37 -8.74 -14.80 -11.70
C ALA A 37 -8.38 -14.67 -13.20
N TYR A 38 -7.83 -13.51 -13.63
CA TYR A 38 -7.25 -13.33 -14.96
C TYR A 38 -6.08 -14.29 -15.22
N ALA A 39 -5.11 -14.35 -14.28
CA ALA A 39 -3.94 -15.21 -14.40
C ALA A 39 -4.30 -16.71 -14.41
N ASP A 40 -5.28 -17.10 -13.59
CA ASP A 40 -5.82 -18.46 -13.58
C ASP A 40 -6.48 -18.82 -14.90
N ALA A 41 -7.22 -17.89 -15.52
CA ALA A 41 -7.79 -18.09 -16.84
C ALA A 41 -6.72 -18.29 -17.94
N LEU A 42 -5.61 -17.52 -17.87
CA LEU A 42 -4.45 -17.73 -18.75
C LEU A 42 -3.85 -19.12 -18.57
N LYS A 43 -3.72 -19.57 -17.32
CA LYS A 43 -3.23 -20.92 -16.99
C LYS A 43 -4.15 -22.00 -17.57
N GLU A 44 -5.46 -21.89 -17.38
CA GLU A 44 -6.44 -22.86 -17.87
C GLU A 44 -6.40 -22.98 -19.40
N ILE A 45 -6.35 -21.85 -20.13
CA ILE A 45 -6.21 -21.87 -21.61
C ILE A 45 -4.85 -22.44 -22.02
N GLY A 46 -3.78 -22.07 -21.34
CA GLY A 46 -2.46 -22.60 -21.65
C GLY A 46 -2.40 -24.12 -21.53
N ILE A 47 -3.03 -24.69 -20.49
CA ILE A 47 -3.15 -26.13 -20.33
C ILE A 47 -3.99 -26.77 -21.45
N ALA A 48 -5.13 -26.16 -21.80
CA ALA A 48 -5.98 -26.63 -22.88
C ALA A 48 -5.28 -26.59 -24.26
N MET A 49 -4.31 -25.70 -24.43
CA MET A 49 -3.46 -25.58 -25.62
C MET A 49 -2.18 -26.43 -25.54
N GLU A 50 -2.07 -27.32 -24.55
CA GLU A 50 -0.91 -28.18 -24.31
C GLU A 50 0.42 -27.42 -24.17
N ARG A 51 0.37 -26.16 -23.69
CA ARG A 51 1.58 -25.37 -23.40
C ARG A 51 2.28 -25.92 -22.15
N VAL A 52 3.62 -25.88 -22.15
CA VAL A 52 4.41 -26.33 -21.00
C VAL A 52 4.30 -25.30 -19.86
N PRO A 53 3.81 -25.70 -18.67
CA PRO A 53 3.77 -24.84 -17.51
C PRO A 53 5.16 -24.48 -17.00
N SER A 54 5.27 -23.31 -16.38
CA SER A 54 6.46 -22.84 -15.67
C SER A 54 6.20 -22.80 -14.14
N ASN A 55 6.52 -21.70 -13.49
CA ASN A 55 6.44 -21.57 -12.04
C ASN A 55 5.01 -21.78 -11.51
N ARG A 56 4.85 -22.73 -10.59
CA ARG A 56 3.57 -23.10 -9.92
C ARG A 56 2.41 -23.37 -10.90
N GLY A 57 2.74 -23.84 -12.10
CA GLY A 57 1.76 -24.19 -13.12
C GLY A 57 1.27 -23.02 -13.98
N TYR A 58 1.72 -21.79 -13.72
CA TYR A 58 1.48 -20.67 -14.62
C TYR A 58 2.36 -20.75 -15.87
N MET A 59 1.92 -20.15 -16.98
CA MET A 59 2.68 -20.10 -18.21
C MET A 59 3.88 -19.14 -18.08
N GLY A 60 4.96 -19.43 -18.82
CA GLY A 60 6.20 -18.62 -18.76
C GLY A 60 6.05 -17.17 -19.19
N ASP A 61 4.99 -16.84 -19.93
CA ASP A 61 4.67 -15.49 -20.38
C ASP A 61 3.73 -14.70 -19.41
N LEU A 62 3.45 -15.23 -18.21
CA LEU A 62 2.57 -14.56 -17.24
C LEU A 62 3.00 -13.11 -16.97
N TYR A 63 4.30 -12.88 -16.73
CA TYR A 63 4.84 -11.53 -16.53
C TYR A 63 4.49 -10.59 -17.69
N THR A 64 4.75 -11.02 -18.92
CA THR A 64 4.46 -10.24 -20.12
C THR A 64 2.97 -9.94 -20.27
N GLN A 65 2.12 -10.92 -19.97
CA GLN A 65 0.67 -10.76 -20.04
C GLN A 65 0.17 -9.72 -19.01
N LEU A 66 0.69 -9.75 -17.80
CA LEU A 66 0.36 -8.75 -16.78
C LEU A 66 0.92 -7.37 -17.14
N ALA A 67 2.19 -7.30 -17.57
CA ALA A 67 2.86 -6.05 -17.93
C ALA A 67 2.14 -5.31 -19.06
N GLN A 68 1.73 -6.00 -20.13
CA GLN A 68 0.97 -5.41 -21.22
C GLN A 68 -0.32 -4.68 -20.80
N ARG A 69 -0.88 -5.06 -19.65
CA ARG A 69 -2.08 -4.43 -19.09
C ARG A 69 -1.73 -3.32 -18.12
N TYR A 70 -0.78 -3.54 -17.25
CA TYR A 70 -0.42 -2.57 -16.20
C TYR A 70 0.35 -1.37 -16.75
N GLU A 71 1.19 -1.55 -17.78
CA GLU A 71 1.94 -0.48 -18.44
C GLU A 71 1.05 0.49 -19.25
N ARG A 72 -0.24 0.20 -19.36
CA ARG A 72 -1.23 1.13 -19.94
C ARG A 72 -1.61 2.27 -18.97
N ALA A 73 -1.18 2.20 -17.71
CA ALA A 73 -1.28 3.29 -16.75
C ALA A 73 -0.24 4.36 -17.06
N CYS A 74 -0.66 5.48 -17.64
CA CYS A 74 0.25 6.57 -18.01
C CYS A 74 -0.47 7.92 -18.12
N ASP A 75 0.31 8.99 -18.11
CA ASP A 75 -0.12 10.32 -18.51
C ASP A 75 0.07 10.49 -20.04
N TYR A 76 -0.98 10.85 -20.74
CA TYR A 76 -0.93 11.13 -22.17
C TYR A 76 -0.56 12.58 -22.43
N LYS A 77 0.50 12.83 -23.18
CA LYS A 77 0.97 14.19 -23.47
C LYS A 77 -0.11 15.02 -24.18
N GLY A 78 -0.54 16.09 -23.53
CA GLY A 78 -1.58 16.98 -24.06
C GLY A 78 -3.01 16.43 -23.99
N ALA A 79 -3.23 15.38 -23.20
CA ALA A 79 -4.54 14.75 -22.99
C ALA A 79 -4.75 14.40 -21.51
N GLY A 80 -5.51 13.37 -21.20
CA GLY A 80 -5.76 12.90 -19.84
C GLY A 80 -4.75 11.85 -19.35
N SER A 81 -5.16 11.08 -18.36
CA SER A 81 -4.33 10.02 -17.77
C SER A 81 -5.14 8.78 -17.41
N VAL A 82 -4.47 7.63 -17.35
CA VAL A 82 -5.02 6.39 -16.81
C VAL A 82 -4.21 5.99 -15.58
N THR A 83 -4.91 5.80 -14.47
CA THR A 83 -4.36 5.20 -13.23
C THR A 83 -5.01 3.84 -13.03
N ILE A 84 -4.23 2.82 -12.70
CA ILE A 84 -4.74 1.47 -12.46
C ILE A 84 -4.51 1.08 -11.01
N LEU A 85 -5.58 0.66 -10.33
CA LEU A 85 -5.50 -0.11 -9.09
C LEU A 85 -5.86 -1.55 -9.40
N THR A 86 -4.90 -2.45 -9.20
CA THR A 86 -5.09 -3.87 -9.45
C THR A 86 -5.10 -4.64 -8.14
N VAL A 87 -6.03 -5.59 -8.03
CA VAL A 87 -6.15 -6.47 -6.86
C VAL A 87 -5.71 -7.86 -7.23
N THR A 88 -4.86 -8.43 -6.39
CA THR A 88 -4.42 -9.83 -6.48
C THR A 88 -4.64 -10.51 -5.14
N THR A 89 -4.88 -11.82 -5.16
CA THR A 89 -4.92 -12.63 -3.95
C THR A 89 -3.56 -13.23 -3.64
N MET A 90 -3.27 -13.38 -2.36
CA MET A 90 -2.06 -14.06 -1.87
C MET A 90 -2.47 -15.37 -1.17
N PRO A 91 -2.52 -16.49 -1.87
CA PRO A 91 -2.88 -17.77 -1.26
C PRO A 91 -1.94 -18.11 -0.09
N GLY A 92 -2.52 -18.37 1.09
CA GLY A 92 -1.74 -18.61 2.31
C GLY A 92 -0.91 -17.41 2.82
N GLY A 93 -1.18 -16.18 2.34
CA GLY A 93 -0.38 -15.01 2.67
C GLY A 93 1.00 -14.98 1.97
N ASP A 94 1.20 -15.80 0.95
CA ASP A 94 2.48 -15.95 0.25
C ASP A 94 2.66 -14.85 -0.81
N ILE A 95 3.46 -13.85 -0.48
CA ILE A 95 3.81 -12.74 -1.39
C ILE A 95 4.68 -13.20 -2.57
N THR A 96 5.32 -14.39 -2.47
CA THR A 96 6.14 -14.95 -3.54
C THR A 96 5.34 -15.78 -4.55
N HIS A 97 4.00 -15.82 -4.38
CA HIS A 97 3.13 -16.43 -5.39
C HIS A 97 3.27 -15.68 -6.72
N PRO A 98 3.33 -16.36 -7.89
CA PRO A 98 3.67 -15.74 -9.18
C PRO A 98 2.83 -14.51 -9.55
N VAL A 99 1.57 -14.46 -9.17
CA VAL A 99 0.68 -13.33 -9.53
C VAL A 99 1.00 -12.08 -8.71
N PRO A 100 0.96 -12.06 -7.35
CA PRO A 100 1.34 -10.89 -6.58
C PRO A 100 2.81 -10.51 -6.77
N ASP A 101 3.72 -11.48 -6.88
CA ASP A 101 5.15 -11.22 -7.08
C ASP A 101 5.41 -10.46 -8.39
N ASN A 102 4.93 -10.96 -9.53
CA ASN A 102 5.05 -10.27 -10.81
C ASN A 102 4.34 -8.91 -10.80
N THR A 103 3.17 -8.81 -10.19
CA THR A 103 2.45 -7.54 -10.06
C THR A 103 3.27 -6.51 -9.29
N GLY A 104 3.94 -6.92 -8.21
CA GLY A 104 4.81 -6.08 -7.42
C GLY A 104 6.03 -5.55 -8.18
N TYR A 105 6.57 -6.32 -9.14
CA TYR A 105 7.67 -5.85 -10.01
C TYR A 105 7.22 -4.84 -11.06
N ILE A 106 6.01 -4.99 -11.59
CA ILE A 106 5.51 -4.17 -12.70
C ILE A 106 4.95 -2.83 -12.18
N THR A 107 4.22 -2.85 -11.07
CA THR A 107 3.49 -1.68 -10.54
C THR A 107 4.40 -0.74 -9.76
N GLU A 108 4.01 0.55 -9.66
CA GLU A 108 4.75 1.58 -8.93
C GLU A 108 4.58 1.50 -7.41
N GLY A 109 3.68 0.68 -6.93
CA GLY A 109 3.48 0.45 -5.50
C GLY A 109 2.56 -0.72 -5.23
N GLN A 110 2.65 -1.26 -4.03
CA GLN A 110 1.81 -2.35 -3.55
C GLN A 110 1.41 -2.12 -2.09
N LEU A 111 0.17 -2.45 -1.78
CA LEU A 111 -0.38 -2.43 -0.44
C LEU A 111 -0.75 -3.86 -0.05
N TYR A 112 -0.09 -4.40 0.95
CA TYR A 112 -0.40 -5.72 1.49
C TYR A 112 -1.42 -5.61 2.62
N LEU A 113 -2.42 -6.49 2.59
CA LEU A 113 -3.47 -6.56 3.60
C LEU A 113 -3.39 -7.91 4.33
N HIS A 114 -3.38 -7.85 5.65
CA HIS A 114 -3.51 -9.01 6.52
C HIS A 114 -4.72 -8.83 7.42
N ASN A 115 -5.73 -9.70 7.25
CA ASN A 115 -6.98 -9.65 8.05
C ASN A 115 -7.66 -8.26 8.05
N GLY A 116 -7.68 -7.58 6.91
CA GLY A 116 -8.29 -6.25 6.78
C GLY A 116 -7.45 -5.09 7.30
N VAL A 117 -6.20 -5.35 7.69
CA VAL A 117 -5.25 -4.34 8.17
C VAL A 117 -4.10 -4.20 7.18
N ILE A 118 -3.72 -2.97 6.85
CA ILE A 118 -2.58 -2.71 5.98
C ILE A 118 -1.28 -3.09 6.69
N ASP A 119 -0.40 -3.83 6.01
CA ASP A 119 0.97 -4.05 6.48
C ASP A 119 1.88 -2.89 6.03
N PRO A 120 2.32 -2.01 6.94
CA PRO A 120 3.14 -0.85 6.59
C PRO A 120 4.59 -1.21 6.28
N PHE A 121 5.07 -2.40 6.67
CA PHE A 121 6.43 -2.85 6.42
C PHE A 121 6.57 -3.52 5.06
N GLY A 122 5.59 -4.34 4.67
CA GLY A 122 5.56 -4.99 3.37
C GLY A 122 5.09 -4.05 2.26
N SER A 123 4.26 -3.07 2.58
CA SER A 123 3.71 -2.13 1.60
C SER A 123 4.76 -1.12 1.11
N LEU A 124 4.70 -0.78 -0.17
CA LEU A 124 5.69 0.07 -0.83
C LEU A 124 5.01 1.02 -1.82
N SER A 125 5.52 2.25 -1.93
CA SER A 125 5.27 3.15 -3.05
C SER A 125 6.59 3.72 -3.56
N ARG A 126 6.93 3.49 -4.83
CA ARG A 126 8.12 4.03 -5.48
C ARG A 126 7.98 5.52 -5.77
N LEU A 127 6.74 6.01 -5.92
CA LEU A 127 6.44 7.40 -6.24
C LEU A 127 6.47 8.33 -5.02
N LYS A 128 6.50 7.80 -3.80
CA LYS A 128 6.43 8.61 -2.57
C LYS A 128 7.46 9.75 -2.52
N GLN A 129 8.69 9.51 -2.99
CA GLN A 129 9.77 10.51 -2.96
C GLN A 129 9.54 11.68 -3.92
N GLN A 130 8.68 11.53 -4.91
CA GLN A 130 8.33 12.59 -5.85
C GLN A 130 7.29 13.55 -5.27
N VAL A 131 6.50 13.10 -4.29
CA VAL A 131 5.31 13.78 -3.76
C VAL A 131 5.52 14.24 -2.32
N ILE A 132 6.07 13.36 -1.44
CA ILE A 132 6.17 13.61 0.00
C ILE A 132 7.11 14.78 0.30
N GLY A 133 6.58 15.80 0.99
CA GLY A 133 7.31 17.01 1.36
C GLY A 133 7.59 17.98 0.21
N LYS A 134 7.09 17.71 -1.01
CA LYS A 134 7.19 18.59 -2.18
C LYS A 134 5.84 19.13 -2.60
N VAL A 135 4.86 18.24 -2.74
CA VAL A 135 3.46 18.55 -3.05
C VAL A 135 2.62 18.51 -1.79
N THR A 136 3.00 17.68 -0.83
CA THR A 136 2.37 17.55 0.47
C THR A 136 3.06 18.46 1.51
N ARG A 137 2.46 18.59 2.69
CA ARG A 137 2.96 19.40 3.81
C ARG A 137 4.42 19.04 4.19
N GLU A 138 5.21 20.01 4.58
CA GLU A 138 6.66 19.89 4.82
C GLU A 138 7.06 18.85 5.87
N ASP A 139 6.19 18.60 6.86
CA ASP A 139 6.40 17.64 7.95
C ASP A 139 6.13 16.19 7.54
N HIS A 140 5.43 15.94 6.42
CA HIS A 140 4.93 14.63 6.02
C HIS A 140 6.02 13.55 6.03
N SER A 141 7.19 13.84 5.46
CA SER A 141 8.29 12.86 5.40
C SER A 141 8.78 12.46 6.78
N GLN A 142 8.99 13.43 7.67
CA GLN A 142 9.56 13.14 9.00
C GLN A 142 8.54 12.47 9.91
N ILE A 143 7.29 12.93 9.89
CA ILE A 143 6.26 12.35 10.73
C ILE A 143 5.96 10.89 10.32
N MET A 144 5.87 10.62 9.02
CA MET A 144 5.67 9.26 8.52
C MET A 144 6.82 8.32 8.96
N ASN A 145 8.07 8.75 8.81
CA ASN A 145 9.22 7.96 9.21
C ASN A 145 9.25 7.70 10.73
N THR A 146 8.86 8.69 11.53
CA THR A 146 8.79 8.55 13.00
C THR A 146 7.67 7.61 13.41
N MET A 147 6.49 7.72 12.79
CA MET A 147 5.36 6.83 13.05
C MET A 147 5.72 5.36 12.76
N ILE A 148 6.35 5.10 11.60
CA ILE A 148 6.78 3.73 11.22
C ILE A 148 7.88 3.21 12.14
N ARG A 149 8.87 4.04 12.51
CA ARG A 149 9.93 3.66 13.43
C ARG A 149 9.36 3.28 14.81
N PHE A 150 8.44 4.05 15.35
CA PHE A 150 7.81 3.75 16.64
C PHE A 150 6.88 2.53 16.57
N TYR A 151 6.22 2.32 15.45
CA TYR A 151 5.43 1.11 15.25
C TYR A 151 6.32 -0.14 15.17
N ALA A 152 7.49 -0.07 14.54
CA ALA A 152 8.47 -1.15 14.57
C ALA A 152 8.95 -1.43 16.02
N GLY A 153 9.26 -0.38 16.78
CA GLY A 153 9.59 -0.51 18.21
C GLY A 153 8.45 -1.11 19.04
N ALA A 154 7.20 -0.74 18.74
CA ALA A 154 6.03 -1.32 19.40
C ALA A 154 5.94 -2.84 19.16
N LYS A 155 6.20 -3.29 17.94
CA LYS A 155 6.23 -4.74 17.61
C LYS A 155 7.36 -5.48 18.31
N GLU A 156 8.51 -4.85 18.49
CA GLU A 156 9.61 -5.41 19.27
C GLU A 156 9.26 -5.49 20.76
N ALA A 157 8.64 -4.45 21.33
CA ALA A 157 8.18 -4.45 22.71
C ALA A 157 7.10 -5.53 22.97
N GLU A 158 6.18 -5.74 22.03
CA GLU A 158 5.21 -6.84 22.09
C GLU A 158 5.91 -8.21 22.12
N LYS A 159 6.94 -8.42 21.29
CA LYS A 159 7.74 -9.67 21.29
C LYS A 159 8.51 -9.87 22.60
N LYS A 160 9.14 -8.82 23.16
CA LYS A 160 9.81 -8.89 24.46
C LYS A 160 8.83 -9.34 25.56
N GLN A 161 7.63 -8.75 25.60
CA GLN A 161 6.60 -9.13 26.56
C GLN A 161 6.15 -10.58 26.39
N ALA A 162 5.94 -11.04 25.16
CA ALA A 162 5.57 -12.43 24.88
C ALA A 162 6.61 -13.44 25.34
N MET A 163 7.87 -13.01 25.40
CA MET A 163 9.01 -13.79 25.93
C MET A 163 9.24 -13.58 27.43
N ALA A 164 8.32 -12.90 28.14
CA ALA A 164 8.39 -12.57 29.55
C ALA A 164 9.60 -11.73 29.97
N PHE A 165 10.14 -10.89 29.07
CA PHE A 165 11.15 -9.89 29.43
C PHE A 165 10.50 -8.65 30.06
N ASP A 166 11.20 -8.01 30.97
CA ASP A 166 10.79 -6.73 31.53
C ASP A 166 10.81 -5.64 30.47
N LEU A 167 9.79 -4.81 30.46
CA LEU A 167 9.67 -3.68 29.56
C LEU A 167 10.22 -2.41 30.22
N SER A 168 10.98 -1.63 29.45
CA SER A 168 11.36 -0.28 29.87
C SER A 168 10.13 0.66 29.85
N PRO A 169 10.19 1.82 30.57
CA PRO A 169 9.14 2.83 30.46
C PRO A 169 8.90 3.31 29.01
N PHE A 170 9.94 3.32 28.18
CA PHE A 170 9.83 3.66 26.77
C PHE A 170 9.16 2.55 25.97
N ASP A 171 9.43 1.26 26.26
CA ASP A 171 8.71 0.13 25.62
C ASP A 171 7.21 0.20 25.91
N GLU A 172 6.81 0.63 27.11
CA GLU A 172 5.38 0.81 27.45
C GLU A 172 4.75 1.96 26.64
N LYS A 173 5.46 3.10 26.46
CA LYS A 173 5.01 4.18 25.57
C LYS A 173 4.83 3.68 24.11
N LEU A 174 5.79 2.91 23.62
CA LEU A 174 5.74 2.31 22.28
C LEU A 174 4.54 1.35 22.11
N ARG A 175 4.24 0.54 23.10
CA ARG A 175 3.08 -0.37 23.07
C ARG A 175 1.75 0.40 23.05
N LYS A 176 1.63 1.44 23.89
CA LYS A 176 0.47 2.33 23.84
C LYS A 176 0.31 2.94 22.45
N PHE A 177 1.39 3.48 21.91
CA PHE A 177 1.42 4.05 20.57
C PHE A 177 1.02 3.03 19.50
N GLY A 178 1.56 1.80 19.55
CA GLY A 178 1.25 0.74 18.57
C GLY A 178 -0.23 0.43 18.49
N LYS A 179 -0.94 0.37 19.64
CA LYS A 179 -2.39 0.16 19.69
C LYS A 179 -3.15 1.33 19.05
N LEU A 180 -2.77 2.57 19.36
CA LEU A 180 -3.38 3.77 18.77
C LEU A 180 -3.11 3.87 17.27
N PHE A 181 -1.88 3.54 16.85
CA PHE A 181 -1.48 3.55 15.45
C PHE A 181 -2.34 2.59 14.61
N VAL A 182 -2.49 1.34 15.04
CA VAL A 182 -3.35 0.38 14.36
C VAL A 182 -4.80 0.88 14.29
N LYS A 183 -5.35 1.35 15.41
CA LYS A 183 -6.74 1.82 15.48
C LYS A 183 -7.01 3.05 14.60
N ARG A 184 -6.04 3.97 14.49
CA ARG A 184 -6.25 5.28 13.85
C ARG A 184 -5.80 5.35 12.39
N PHE A 185 -4.89 4.45 11.94
CA PHE A 185 -4.25 4.57 10.63
C PHE A 185 -4.24 3.30 9.79
N MET A 186 -4.43 2.12 10.40
CA MET A 186 -4.18 0.85 9.70
C MET A 186 -5.44 0.14 9.21
N ASP A 187 -6.61 0.50 9.75
CA ASP A 187 -7.87 -0.06 9.32
C ASP A 187 -8.25 0.48 7.94
N ILE A 188 -8.61 -0.42 7.01
CA ILE A 188 -9.02 -0.06 5.63
C ILE A 188 -10.32 0.74 5.56
N GLN A 189 -11.09 0.80 6.63
CA GLN A 189 -12.32 1.60 6.70
C GLN A 189 -12.05 3.07 7.02
N ILE A 190 -10.81 3.41 7.40
CA ILE A 190 -10.44 4.80 7.70
C ILE A 190 -10.35 5.59 6.40
N SER A 191 -11.10 6.69 6.33
CA SER A 191 -11.06 7.63 5.23
C SER A 191 -10.99 9.05 5.78
N MET A 192 -9.87 9.74 5.55
CA MET A 192 -9.68 11.13 5.98
C MET A 192 -8.76 11.88 5.01
N PRO A 193 -8.88 13.22 4.90
CA PRO A 193 -7.95 14.04 4.15
C PRO A 193 -6.51 13.91 4.67
N LEU A 194 -5.53 14.05 3.78
CA LEU A 194 -4.11 13.89 4.13
C LEU A 194 -3.67 14.83 5.27
N ASN A 195 -4.09 16.09 5.25
CA ASN A 195 -3.69 17.03 6.29
C ASN A 195 -4.26 16.66 7.66
N ASP A 196 -5.50 16.16 7.70
CA ASP A 196 -6.12 15.68 8.94
C ASP A 196 -5.38 14.44 9.47
N ALA A 197 -4.94 13.54 8.57
CA ALA A 197 -4.11 12.40 8.94
C ALA A 197 -2.75 12.83 9.51
N LEU A 198 -2.13 13.87 8.96
CA LEU A 198 -0.88 14.43 9.49
C LEU A 198 -1.10 15.08 10.87
N ASP A 199 -2.19 15.80 11.07
CA ASP A 199 -2.53 16.40 12.35
C ASP A 199 -2.85 15.35 13.41
N LEU A 200 -3.62 14.32 13.04
CA LEU A 200 -3.88 13.17 13.90
C LEU A 200 -2.60 12.40 14.26
N SER A 201 -1.62 12.37 13.34
CA SER A 201 -0.31 11.76 13.61
C SER A 201 0.45 12.53 14.70
N TRP A 202 0.49 13.88 14.62
CA TRP A 202 1.08 14.71 15.66
C TRP A 202 0.36 14.57 17.00
N GLN A 203 -0.97 14.56 16.99
CA GLN A 203 -1.75 14.32 18.19
C GLN A 203 -1.41 12.96 18.81
N THR A 204 -1.38 11.89 18.01
CA THR A 204 -1.06 10.53 18.50
C THR A 204 0.34 10.45 19.10
N LEU A 205 1.31 11.14 18.49
CA LEU A 205 2.65 11.24 19.08
C LEU A 205 2.64 12.01 20.42
N GLY A 206 1.92 13.13 20.50
CA GLY A 206 1.79 13.94 21.72
C GLY A 206 1.09 13.24 22.88
N GLU A 207 0.22 12.26 22.61
CA GLU A 207 -0.42 11.41 23.63
C GLU A 207 0.53 10.37 24.24
N CYS A 208 1.57 9.99 23.51
CA CYS A 208 2.45 8.88 23.89
C CYS A 208 3.86 9.31 24.29
N PHE A 209 4.41 10.35 23.66
CA PHE A 209 5.80 10.71 23.77
C PHE A 209 6.01 12.17 24.17
N ASP A 210 7.22 12.48 24.63
CA ASP A 210 7.68 13.84 24.85
C ASP A 210 8.44 14.33 23.60
N ALA A 211 8.60 15.65 23.46
CA ALA A 211 9.14 16.28 22.26
C ALA A 211 10.57 15.80 21.91
N ASP A 212 11.41 15.62 22.93
CA ASP A 212 12.79 15.16 22.82
C ASP A 212 12.92 13.68 22.39
N GLU A 213 11.90 12.87 22.65
CA GLU A 213 11.87 11.45 22.26
C GLU A 213 11.60 11.27 20.74
N LEU A 214 11.04 12.28 20.07
CA LEU A 214 10.65 12.16 18.67
C LEU A 214 11.83 12.09 17.69
N LEU A 215 12.99 12.64 18.04
CA LEU A 215 14.18 12.72 17.20
C LEU A 215 13.90 13.32 15.80
N MET A 216 13.08 14.36 15.77
CA MET A 216 12.69 15.11 14.56
C MET A 216 13.36 16.48 14.53
N LYS A 217 13.31 17.17 13.40
CA LYS A 217 13.78 18.55 13.31
C LYS A 217 13.04 19.44 14.29
N GLN A 218 13.77 20.19 15.11
CA GLN A 218 13.21 21.05 16.16
C GLN A 218 12.17 22.04 15.59
N SER A 219 12.43 22.62 14.43
CA SER A 219 11.50 23.55 13.79
C SER A 219 10.12 22.96 13.48
N LEU A 220 10.05 21.66 13.17
CA LEU A 220 8.78 20.96 12.94
C LEU A 220 8.10 20.63 14.27
N VAL A 221 8.88 20.21 15.27
CA VAL A 221 8.38 19.96 16.63
C VAL A 221 7.78 21.24 17.20
N ASP A 222 8.47 22.36 17.13
CA ASP A 222 8.00 23.65 17.64
C ASP A 222 6.69 24.12 16.94
N LYS A 223 6.58 23.81 15.65
CA LYS A 223 5.43 24.23 14.85
C LYS A 223 4.20 23.34 15.05
N TYR A 224 4.36 22.04 15.07
CA TYR A 224 3.26 21.08 14.99
C TYR A 224 3.01 20.28 16.27
N PHE A 225 4.04 20.02 17.07
CA PHE A 225 3.88 19.18 18.26
C PHE A 225 3.10 19.91 19.36
N ARG A 226 2.15 19.21 19.94
CA ARG A 226 1.45 19.63 21.16
C ARG A 226 1.34 18.41 22.08
N LYS A 227 1.80 18.57 23.33
CA LYS A 227 1.60 17.53 24.33
C LYS A 227 0.13 17.43 24.64
N THR A 228 -0.47 16.29 24.42
CA THR A 228 -1.86 16.01 24.71
C THR A 228 -1.93 15.17 25.98
N PRO A 229 -2.77 15.51 26.97
CA PRO A 229 -3.03 14.64 28.11
C PRO A 229 -3.50 13.27 27.59
N ALA A 230 -3.05 12.19 28.23
CA ALA A 230 -3.61 10.88 27.94
C ALA A 230 -5.09 10.89 28.33
N GLU A 231 -5.97 10.55 27.41
CA GLU A 231 -7.34 10.22 27.75
C GLU A 231 -7.30 8.91 28.54
N ASP A 232 -7.83 8.92 29.77
CA ASP A 232 -7.93 7.77 30.69
C ASP A 232 -8.86 6.68 30.14
#